data_c5d7faebb22add1a991bcb8d10622756
#
_entry.id   c5d7faebb22add1a991bcb8d10622756
#
_cell.length_a   1.000
_cell.length_b   1.000
_cell.length_c   1.000
_cell.angle_alpha   90.00
_cell.angle_beta   90.00
_cell.angle_gamma   90.00
#
_symmetry.space_group_name_H-M   'P 1'
#
loop_
_entity.id
_entity.type
_entity.pdbx_description
1 polymer ?
#
loop_
_entity_poly.entity_id
_entity_poly.type
_entity_poly.pdbx_seq_one_letter_code
_entity_poly.pdbx_strand_id
1 'polypeptide(L)'
;MEVDDALRVIAETLDHICAERLQPYLVPTARDLAAHGELDVTPQLLEQLGQISVSTVQRHLQRLRQDEPRLPCRGPTRANQVTRDVPMTRIPWNESHPGHFEVDLVHHGGPSSSGEYVHTLQMIDVATGWSERAAVLGRSYRVMADGFQRCLARLPFPTLELHPDNGREFFNHHLVRFFRDTIQGVQLSRSRPYCKNDNRNVEQKNATLVRAYLGDHRLDTAAHTEALNHLYNQMW
;
A
#
# COMPACT_ATOMS: atom_id res chain seq x y z
N MET A 1 38.69 -1.57 -10.42
CA MET A 1 38.75 -0.83 -9.14
C MET A 1 38.26 0.61 -9.32
N GLU A 2 38.91 1.45 -10.14
CA GLU A 2 38.46 2.87 -10.27
C GLU A 2 36.99 3.06 -10.69
N VAL A 3 36.47 2.28 -11.66
CA VAL A 3 35.08 2.38 -12.12
C VAL A 3 34.09 1.93 -11.06
N ASP A 4 34.40 0.87 -10.29
CA ASP A 4 33.53 0.37 -9.23
C ASP A 4 33.42 1.38 -8.08
N ASP A 5 34.53 1.99 -7.69
CA ASP A 5 34.58 2.99 -6.64
C ASP A 5 33.84 4.26 -7.06
N ALA A 6 34.04 4.72 -8.31
CA ALA A 6 33.30 5.84 -8.85
C ALA A 6 31.79 5.57 -8.93
N LEU A 7 31.38 4.39 -9.39
CA LEU A 7 29.97 4.00 -9.44
C LEU A 7 29.33 3.93 -8.06
N ARG A 8 30.08 3.51 -7.03
CA ARG A 8 29.59 3.50 -5.64
C ARG A 8 29.30 4.92 -5.18
N VAL A 9 30.28 5.83 -5.25
CA VAL A 9 30.15 7.21 -4.80
C VAL A 9 29.01 7.93 -5.53
N ILE A 10 28.92 7.77 -6.86
CA ILE A 10 27.87 8.38 -7.66
C ILE A 10 26.49 7.80 -7.30
N ALA A 11 26.39 6.49 -7.09
CA ALA A 11 25.12 5.85 -6.71
C ALA A 11 24.65 6.29 -5.31
N GLU A 12 25.57 6.41 -4.35
CA GLU A 12 25.28 6.91 -2.99
C GLU A 12 24.81 8.37 -3.05
N THR A 13 25.47 9.22 -3.83
CA THR A 13 25.10 10.63 -4.01
C THR A 13 23.70 10.80 -4.59
N LEU A 14 23.26 9.86 -5.43
CA LEU A 14 21.94 9.87 -6.08
C LEU A 14 20.93 8.91 -5.43
N ASP A 15 21.07 8.61 -4.13
CA ASP A 15 20.14 7.76 -3.37
C ASP A 15 19.88 6.38 -3.99
N HIS A 16 20.91 5.77 -4.58
CA HIS A 16 20.85 4.42 -5.16
C HIS A 16 19.73 4.24 -6.20
N ILE A 17 19.50 5.22 -7.07
CA ILE A 17 18.54 5.11 -8.17
C ILE A 17 18.88 3.92 -9.09
N CYS A 18 17.88 3.44 -9.85
CA CYS A 18 18.07 2.29 -10.75
C CYS A 18 19.09 2.59 -11.89
N ALA A 19 19.71 1.54 -12.42
CA ALA A 19 20.79 1.66 -13.42
C ALA A 19 20.35 2.42 -14.67
N GLU A 20 19.09 2.28 -15.11
CA GLU A 20 18.54 2.98 -16.26
C GLU A 20 18.51 4.50 -16.07
N ARG A 21 18.23 4.95 -14.83
CA ARG A 21 18.24 6.37 -14.47
C ARG A 21 19.63 6.87 -14.12
N LEU A 22 20.49 6.02 -13.57
CA LEU A 22 21.83 6.37 -13.15
C LEU A 22 22.76 6.59 -14.35
N GLN A 23 22.70 5.73 -15.36
CA GLN A 23 23.64 5.71 -16.47
C GLN A 23 23.80 7.06 -17.19
N PRO A 24 22.73 7.81 -17.54
CA PRO A 24 22.87 9.13 -18.19
C PRO A 24 23.54 10.19 -17.31
N TYR A 25 23.49 10.02 -16.00
CA TYR A 25 24.03 10.98 -15.03
C TYR A 25 25.45 10.65 -14.54
N LEU A 26 26.05 9.53 -14.96
CA LEU A 26 27.38 9.11 -14.48
C LEU A 26 28.45 10.16 -14.76
N VAL A 27 28.57 10.62 -16.00
CA VAL A 27 29.60 11.60 -16.37
C VAL A 27 29.33 12.99 -15.77
N PRO A 28 28.12 13.56 -15.86
CA PRO A 28 27.82 14.83 -15.19
C PRO A 28 28.12 14.80 -13.69
N THR A 29 27.60 13.82 -12.98
CA THR A 29 27.78 13.71 -11.53
C THR A 29 29.26 13.48 -11.14
N ALA A 30 30.00 12.67 -11.91
CA ALA A 30 31.44 12.49 -11.70
C ALA A 30 32.20 13.80 -11.77
N ARG A 31 31.86 14.67 -12.72
CA ARG A 31 32.51 16.01 -12.89
C ARG A 31 32.13 16.93 -11.73
N ASP A 32 30.87 16.91 -11.30
CA ASP A 32 30.38 17.73 -10.18
C ASP A 32 31.07 17.29 -8.86
N LEU A 33 31.19 16.01 -8.63
CA LEU A 33 31.89 15.47 -7.46
C LEU A 33 33.41 15.80 -7.50
N ALA A 34 34.02 15.74 -8.66
CA ALA A 34 35.42 16.13 -8.82
C ALA A 34 35.65 17.63 -8.53
N ALA A 35 34.72 18.49 -8.98
CA ALA A 35 34.80 19.93 -8.71
C ALA A 35 34.70 20.26 -7.19
N HIS A 36 34.05 19.37 -6.42
CA HIS A 36 33.93 19.51 -4.94
C HIS A 36 34.99 18.70 -4.18
N GLY A 37 35.91 18.00 -4.88
CA GLY A 37 36.96 17.19 -4.25
C GLY A 37 36.45 15.87 -3.60
N GLU A 38 35.26 15.42 -3.97
CA GLU A 38 34.62 14.20 -3.46
C GLU A 38 34.98 12.95 -4.26
N LEU A 39 35.50 13.13 -5.50
CA LEU A 39 35.89 12.04 -6.39
C LEU A 39 37.12 12.44 -7.22
N ASP A 40 38.16 11.58 -7.21
CA ASP A 40 39.28 11.73 -8.10
C ASP A 40 38.92 11.20 -9.50
N VAL A 41 38.91 12.10 -10.49
CA VAL A 41 38.44 11.78 -11.84
C VAL A 41 39.57 11.96 -12.86
N THR A 42 39.84 10.87 -13.58
CA THR A 42 40.77 10.88 -14.71
C THR A 42 40.03 11.00 -16.05
N PRO A 43 40.65 11.53 -17.13
CA PRO A 43 40.01 11.53 -18.44
C PRO A 43 39.60 10.14 -18.92
N GLN A 44 40.39 9.11 -18.59
CA GLN A 44 40.10 7.71 -18.91
C GLN A 44 38.86 7.19 -18.15
N LEU A 45 38.70 7.56 -16.88
CA LEU A 45 37.54 7.20 -16.10
C LEU A 45 36.24 7.82 -16.66
N LEU A 46 36.29 9.09 -17.08
CA LEU A 46 35.16 9.76 -17.73
C LEU A 46 34.76 9.08 -19.04
N GLU A 47 35.73 8.67 -19.84
CA GLU A 47 35.46 7.93 -21.07
C GLU A 47 34.79 6.60 -20.78
N GLN A 48 35.30 5.83 -19.81
CA GLN A 48 34.73 4.56 -19.40
C GLN A 48 33.30 4.72 -18.86
N LEU A 49 33.06 5.72 -18.02
CA LEU A 49 31.70 6.04 -17.50
C LEU A 49 30.75 6.48 -18.62
N GLY A 50 31.24 7.15 -19.65
CA GLY A 50 30.44 7.55 -20.81
C GLY A 50 30.05 6.41 -21.74
N GLN A 51 30.90 5.37 -21.83
CA GLN A 51 30.68 4.21 -22.70
C GLN A 51 30.01 3.03 -22.01
N ILE A 52 29.87 3.07 -20.68
CA ILE A 52 29.32 1.96 -19.91
C ILE A 52 27.83 1.73 -20.23
N SER A 53 27.43 0.49 -20.50
CA SER A 53 26.04 0.14 -20.76
C SER A 53 25.22 0.04 -19.46
N VAL A 54 23.92 0.28 -19.54
CA VAL A 54 22.97 0.11 -18.42
C VAL A 54 23.11 -1.27 -17.78
N SER A 55 23.21 -2.34 -18.58
CA SER A 55 23.38 -3.73 -18.08
C SER A 55 24.67 -3.91 -17.29
N THR A 56 25.75 -3.22 -17.69
CA THR A 56 27.02 -3.25 -16.98
C THR A 56 26.92 -2.48 -15.66
N VAL A 57 26.34 -1.28 -15.66
CA VAL A 57 26.04 -0.52 -14.43
C VAL A 57 25.22 -1.38 -13.46
N GLN A 58 24.18 -2.04 -13.95
CA GLN A 58 23.35 -2.91 -13.12
C GLN A 58 24.15 -4.04 -12.45
N ARG A 59 25.06 -4.69 -13.19
CA ARG A 59 25.93 -5.74 -12.64
C ARG A 59 26.89 -5.21 -11.57
N HIS A 60 27.48 -4.03 -11.79
CA HIS A 60 28.35 -3.40 -10.80
C HIS A 60 27.58 -3.02 -9.53
N LEU A 61 26.40 -2.39 -9.66
CA LEU A 61 25.55 -2.07 -8.51
C LEU A 61 25.08 -3.33 -7.74
N GLN A 62 24.83 -4.45 -8.43
CA GLN A 62 24.52 -5.71 -7.77
C GLN A 62 25.68 -6.27 -6.96
N ARG A 63 26.93 -6.19 -7.48
CA ARG A 63 28.15 -6.60 -6.75
C ARG A 63 28.34 -5.72 -5.52
N LEU A 64 28.27 -4.40 -5.66
CA LEU A 64 28.40 -3.47 -4.53
C LEU A 64 27.40 -3.75 -3.42
N ARG A 65 26.16 -4.09 -3.76
CA ARG A 65 25.12 -4.51 -2.79
C ARG A 65 25.40 -5.88 -2.13
N GLN A 66 26.16 -6.75 -2.78
CA GLN A 66 26.56 -8.04 -2.22
C GLN A 66 27.73 -7.89 -1.24
N ASP A 67 28.61 -6.93 -1.44
CA ASP A 67 29.78 -6.67 -0.61
C ASP A 67 29.45 -5.87 0.66
N GLU A 68 28.29 -5.20 0.71
CA GLU A 68 27.82 -4.54 1.91
C GLU A 68 27.27 -5.57 2.93
N PRO A 69 27.68 -5.51 4.21
CA PRO A 69 27.11 -6.37 5.24
C PRO A 69 25.62 -6.09 5.38
N ARG A 70 24.77 -6.96 4.87
CA ARG A 70 23.32 -6.85 5.04
C ARG A 70 23.01 -7.07 6.51
N LEU A 71 22.36 -6.09 7.11
CA LEU A 71 21.70 -6.34 8.39
C LEU A 71 20.79 -7.57 8.23
N PRO A 72 20.84 -8.54 9.17
CA PRO A 72 20.01 -9.73 9.07
C PRO A 72 18.57 -9.30 8.86
N CYS A 73 17.94 -9.82 7.81
CA CYS A 73 16.51 -9.58 7.56
C CYS A 73 15.78 -9.88 8.86
N ARG A 74 15.07 -8.91 9.40
CA ARG A 74 14.19 -9.17 10.53
C ARG A 74 13.29 -10.31 10.12
N GLY A 75 13.30 -11.39 10.90
CA GLY A 75 12.39 -12.52 10.71
C GLY A 75 10.92 -12.01 10.61
N PRO A 76 10.02 -12.84 10.13
CA PRO A 76 8.62 -12.44 9.97
C PRO A 76 8.12 -11.83 11.27
N THR A 77 7.66 -10.58 11.21
CA THR A 77 7.14 -9.86 12.37
C THR A 77 5.87 -10.55 12.89
N ARG A 78 5.56 -10.39 14.18
CA ARG A 78 4.31 -10.96 14.77
C ARG A 78 3.04 -10.64 13.95
N ALA A 79 3.04 -9.53 13.18
CA ALA A 79 1.96 -9.20 12.25
C ALA A 79 1.73 -10.31 11.20
N ASN A 80 2.77 -11.01 10.76
CA ASN A 80 2.64 -12.13 9.84
C ASN A 80 2.06 -13.41 10.49
N GLN A 81 2.06 -13.51 11.82
CA GLN A 81 1.42 -14.63 12.52
C GLN A 81 -0.10 -14.45 12.54
N VAL A 82 -0.59 -13.23 12.74
CA VAL A 82 -2.03 -12.94 12.71
C VAL A 82 -2.65 -13.28 11.37
N THR A 83 -1.95 -12.96 10.27
CA THR A 83 -2.43 -13.28 8.94
C THR A 83 -2.39 -14.77 8.61
N ARG A 84 -1.57 -15.59 9.30
CA ARG A 84 -1.53 -17.05 9.06
C ARG A 84 -2.81 -17.76 9.51
N ASP A 85 -3.46 -17.23 10.55
CA ASP A 85 -4.67 -17.82 11.11
C ASP A 85 -5.94 -17.45 10.32
N VAL A 86 -5.79 -16.52 9.34
CA VAL A 86 -6.91 -16.09 8.49
C VAL A 86 -6.78 -16.77 7.12
N PRO A 87 -7.76 -17.58 6.71
CA PRO A 87 -7.71 -18.32 5.45
C PRO A 87 -7.63 -17.39 4.24
N MET A 88 -6.80 -17.76 3.27
CA MET A 88 -6.73 -17.13 1.96
C MET A 88 -7.75 -17.80 1.04
N THR A 89 -8.75 -17.06 0.61
CA THR A 89 -9.82 -17.57 -0.23
C THR A 89 -10.34 -16.47 -1.15
N ARG A 90 -11.46 -16.66 -1.74
CA ARG A 90 -12.29 -15.64 -2.40
C ARG A 90 -13.75 -15.95 -2.07
N ILE A 91 -14.59 -14.94 -2.01
CA ILE A 91 -16.03 -15.13 -2.01
C ILE A 91 -16.44 -15.60 -3.40
N PRO A 92 -17.22 -16.69 -3.51
CA PRO A 92 -17.71 -17.18 -4.82
C PRO A 92 -18.50 -16.08 -5.55
N TRP A 93 -18.30 -15.95 -6.84
CA TRP A 93 -18.99 -14.91 -7.64
C TRP A 93 -20.50 -15.15 -7.81
N ASN A 94 -20.91 -16.36 -7.64
CA ASN A 94 -22.31 -16.79 -7.66
C ASN A 94 -22.89 -16.97 -6.25
N GLU A 95 -22.29 -16.31 -5.25
CA GLU A 95 -22.87 -16.27 -3.91
C GLU A 95 -24.26 -15.66 -3.98
N SER A 96 -25.25 -16.34 -3.43
CA SER A 96 -26.66 -15.94 -3.47
C SER A 96 -27.20 -15.50 -2.13
N HIS A 97 -26.46 -15.74 -1.05
CA HIS A 97 -26.88 -15.40 0.29
C HIS A 97 -26.26 -14.08 0.72
N PRO A 98 -27.05 -13.09 1.17
CA PRO A 98 -26.50 -11.85 1.71
C PRO A 98 -25.65 -12.09 2.96
N GLY A 99 -24.63 -11.24 3.18
CA GLY A 99 -23.80 -11.27 4.36
C GLY A 99 -22.33 -11.53 4.08
N HIS A 100 -21.94 -11.73 2.82
CA HIS A 100 -20.55 -11.94 2.40
C HIS A 100 -19.98 -10.65 1.79
N PHE A 101 -19.12 -9.96 2.55
CA PHE A 101 -18.64 -8.63 2.20
C PHE A 101 -17.20 -8.63 1.70
N GLU A 102 -16.95 -8.11 0.50
CA GLU A 102 -15.65 -7.59 0.11
C GLU A 102 -15.42 -6.24 0.80
N VAL A 103 -14.21 -6.02 1.31
CA VAL A 103 -13.85 -4.83 2.09
C VAL A 103 -12.58 -4.20 1.56
N ASP A 104 -12.58 -2.87 1.44
CA ASP A 104 -11.41 -2.11 0.99
C ASP A 104 -11.38 -0.70 1.58
N LEU A 105 -10.24 0.00 1.46
CA LEU A 105 -10.04 1.38 1.86
C LEU A 105 -9.75 2.28 0.66
N VAL A 106 -10.59 3.26 0.43
CA VAL A 106 -10.30 4.35 -0.51
C VAL A 106 -9.52 5.45 0.20
N HIS A 107 -8.34 5.74 -0.29
CA HIS A 107 -7.44 6.74 0.26
C HIS A 107 -7.74 8.13 -0.28
N HIS A 108 -7.91 9.15 0.58
CA HIS A 108 -8.12 10.55 0.22
C HIS A 108 -6.88 11.39 0.54
N GLY A 109 -5.70 10.90 0.14
CA GLY A 109 -4.41 11.57 0.37
C GLY A 109 -4.09 12.67 -0.65
N GLY A 110 -4.80 12.72 -1.79
CA GLY A 110 -4.44 13.60 -2.90
C GLY A 110 -3.07 13.26 -3.48
N PRO A 111 -2.31 14.24 -3.94
CA PRO A 111 -0.98 14.03 -4.54
C PRO A 111 0.11 13.66 -3.52
N SER A 112 -0.16 13.71 -2.22
CA SER A 112 0.80 13.43 -1.16
C SER A 112 0.31 12.36 -0.21
N SER A 113 1.14 11.34 0.04
CA SER A 113 0.89 10.29 1.04
C SER A 113 1.42 10.64 2.44
N SER A 114 1.98 11.84 2.65
CA SER A 114 2.54 12.26 3.94
C SER A 114 1.46 12.64 4.94
N GLY A 115 1.71 12.34 6.22
CA GLY A 115 0.79 12.65 7.33
C GLY A 115 -0.46 11.76 7.34
N GLU A 116 -1.39 12.09 8.24
CA GLU A 116 -2.70 11.42 8.29
C GLU A 116 -3.68 12.08 7.33
N TYR A 117 -4.53 11.29 6.74
CA TYR A 117 -5.63 11.73 5.87
C TYR A 117 -6.81 10.79 6.00
N VAL A 118 -7.93 11.23 5.44
CA VAL A 118 -9.18 10.48 5.51
C VAL A 118 -9.15 9.27 4.59
N HIS A 119 -9.72 8.19 5.05
CA HIS A 119 -9.99 6.98 4.28
C HIS A 119 -11.48 6.68 4.29
N THR A 120 -12.00 6.19 3.20
CA THR A 120 -13.34 5.59 3.18
C THR A 120 -13.21 4.08 3.30
N LEU A 121 -13.65 3.54 4.44
CA LEU A 121 -13.91 2.11 4.57
C LEU A 121 -15.15 1.79 3.74
N GLN A 122 -15.01 0.88 2.78
CA GLN A 122 -16.10 0.41 1.93
C GLN A 122 -16.31 -1.08 2.10
N MET A 123 -17.57 -1.49 2.27
CA MET A 123 -18.01 -2.88 2.36
C MET A 123 -19.06 -3.11 1.29
N ILE A 124 -18.87 -4.14 0.46
CA ILE A 124 -19.82 -4.53 -0.60
C ILE A 124 -20.27 -5.96 -0.38
N ASP A 125 -21.56 -6.18 -0.20
CA ASP A 125 -22.13 -7.52 -0.21
C ASP A 125 -22.12 -8.11 -1.62
N VAL A 126 -21.54 -9.28 -1.77
CA VAL A 126 -21.32 -9.91 -3.09
C VAL A 126 -22.63 -10.36 -3.71
N ALA A 127 -23.59 -10.84 -2.88
CA ALA A 127 -24.85 -11.36 -3.37
C ALA A 127 -25.81 -10.27 -3.85
N THR A 128 -25.91 -9.16 -3.10
CA THR A 128 -26.90 -8.11 -3.36
C THR A 128 -26.35 -6.86 -3.99
N GLY A 129 -25.02 -6.65 -3.89
CA GLY A 129 -24.37 -5.39 -4.24
C GLY A 129 -24.63 -4.26 -3.24
N TRP A 130 -25.24 -4.56 -2.08
CA TRP A 130 -25.40 -3.60 -1.00
C TRP A 130 -24.07 -3.02 -0.57
N SER A 131 -24.01 -1.70 -0.40
CA SER A 131 -22.77 -0.98 -0.16
C SER A 131 -22.86 -0.14 1.10
N GLU A 132 -22.02 -0.42 2.10
CA GLU A 132 -21.86 0.43 3.27
C GLU A 132 -20.50 1.13 3.27
N ARG A 133 -20.49 2.36 3.80
CA ARG A 133 -19.29 3.21 3.81
C ARG A 133 -19.18 3.97 5.11
N ALA A 134 -17.94 4.13 5.60
CA ALA A 134 -17.63 5.02 6.70
C ALA A 134 -16.32 5.76 6.42
N ALA A 135 -16.31 7.07 6.65
CA ALA A 135 -15.09 7.85 6.60
C ALA A 135 -14.37 7.78 7.94
N VAL A 136 -13.05 7.58 7.89
CA VAL A 136 -12.18 7.48 9.06
C VAL A 136 -10.92 8.32 8.86
N LEU A 137 -10.43 8.98 9.90
CA LEU A 137 -9.19 9.75 9.86
C LEU A 137 -8.02 8.87 10.32
N GLY A 138 -7.10 8.59 9.41
CA GLY A 138 -6.00 7.65 9.64
C GLY A 138 -6.43 6.19 9.59
N ARG A 139 -5.51 5.27 9.95
CA ARG A 139 -5.68 3.81 9.85
C ARG A 139 -5.37 3.08 11.16
N SER A 140 -5.47 3.76 12.29
CA SER A 140 -5.27 3.09 13.57
C SER A 140 -6.37 2.06 13.82
N TYR A 141 -6.08 1.01 14.59
CA TYR A 141 -7.04 -0.05 14.85
C TYR A 141 -8.34 0.44 15.51
N ARG A 142 -8.26 1.48 16.34
CA ARG A 142 -9.45 2.06 17.01
C ARG A 142 -10.36 2.74 16.01
N VAL A 143 -9.74 3.52 15.11
CA VAL A 143 -10.45 4.25 14.05
C VAL A 143 -11.08 3.27 13.07
N MET A 144 -10.37 2.21 12.71
CA MET A 144 -10.90 1.14 11.86
C MET A 144 -12.05 0.39 12.52
N ALA A 145 -11.94 0.06 13.82
CA ALA A 145 -13.01 -0.60 14.58
C ALA A 145 -14.28 0.27 14.63
N ASP A 146 -14.16 1.58 14.87
CA ASP A 146 -15.28 2.52 14.81
C ASP A 146 -15.91 2.56 13.40
N GLY A 147 -15.11 2.62 12.36
CA GLY A 147 -15.58 2.55 10.97
C GLY A 147 -16.39 1.28 10.69
N PHE A 148 -15.89 0.12 11.11
CA PHE A 148 -16.63 -1.15 10.97
C PHE A 148 -17.91 -1.15 11.78
N GLN A 149 -17.90 -0.68 13.04
CA GLN A 149 -19.12 -0.60 13.85
C GLN A 149 -20.20 0.26 13.18
N ARG A 150 -19.82 1.40 12.59
CA ARG A 150 -20.75 2.27 11.86
C ARG A 150 -21.35 1.59 10.63
N CYS A 151 -20.53 0.90 9.83
CA CYS A 151 -21.03 0.14 8.68
C CYS A 151 -21.96 -0.99 9.11
N LEU A 152 -21.55 -1.81 10.07
CA LEU A 152 -22.29 -2.97 10.54
C LEU A 152 -23.63 -2.58 11.17
N ALA A 153 -23.71 -1.44 11.87
CA ALA A 153 -24.94 -0.97 12.50
C ALA A 153 -26.04 -0.57 11.49
N ARG A 154 -25.70 -0.33 10.22
CA ARG A 154 -26.63 0.06 9.17
C ARG A 154 -27.05 -1.09 8.25
N LEU A 155 -26.43 -2.26 8.40
CA LEU A 155 -26.76 -3.41 7.55
C LEU A 155 -28.16 -3.94 7.85
N PRO A 156 -28.97 -4.20 6.81
CA PRO A 156 -30.33 -4.76 6.98
C PRO A 156 -30.33 -6.28 7.15
N PHE A 157 -29.17 -6.94 7.08
CA PHE A 157 -28.98 -8.38 7.22
C PHE A 157 -27.69 -8.70 7.98
N PRO A 158 -27.58 -9.90 8.57
CA PRO A 158 -26.40 -10.28 9.33
C PRO A 158 -25.15 -10.41 8.45
N THR A 159 -23.99 -10.08 9.01
CA THR A 159 -22.70 -10.34 8.38
C THR A 159 -22.28 -11.78 8.65
N LEU A 160 -21.97 -12.51 7.59
CA LEU A 160 -21.48 -13.90 7.65
C LEU A 160 -19.97 -13.97 7.41
N GLU A 161 -19.47 -13.15 6.50
CA GLU A 161 -18.05 -13.12 6.12
C GLU A 161 -17.58 -11.70 5.85
N LEU A 162 -16.36 -11.38 6.32
CA LEU A 162 -15.61 -10.19 5.95
C LEU A 162 -14.35 -10.62 5.20
N HIS A 163 -14.20 -10.09 3.99
CA HIS A 163 -13.13 -10.42 3.06
C HIS A 163 -12.35 -9.16 2.64
N PRO A 164 -11.46 -8.62 3.49
CA PRO A 164 -10.56 -7.55 3.09
C PRO A 164 -9.42 -8.06 2.21
N ASP A 165 -8.70 -7.11 1.58
CA ASP A 165 -7.42 -7.37 0.97
C ASP A 165 -6.34 -7.75 2.02
N ASN A 166 -5.08 -7.92 1.57
CA ASN A 166 -3.97 -8.24 2.48
C ASN A 166 -3.39 -7.01 3.22
N GLY A 167 -4.10 -5.90 3.27
CA GLY A 167 -3.66 -4.67 3.92
C GLY A 167 -3.37 -4.86 5.42
N ARG A 168 -2.27 -4.27 5.89
CA ARG A 168 -1.88 -4.34 7.32
C ARG A 168 -2.88 -3.67 8.24
N GLU A 169 -3.65 -2.73 7.72
CA GLU A 169 -4.74 -2.03 8.39
C GLU A 169 -5.86 -2.98 8.83
N PHE A 170 -6.11 -4.04 8.06
CA PHE A 170 -7.13 -5.05 8.38
C PHE A 170 -6.61 -6.19 9.26
N PHE A 171 -5.32 -6.54 9.11
CA PHE A 171 -4.71 -7.69 9.77
C PHE A 171 -3.71 -7.31 10.86
N ASN A 172 -4.18 -6.61 11.88
CA ASN A 172 -3.45 -6.41 13.12
C ASN A 172 -4.16 -7.15 14.28
N HIS A 173 -3.41 -7.48 15.33
CA HIS A 173 -3.93 -8.25 16.48
C HIS A 173 -5.19 -7.64 17.10
N HIS A 174 -5.26 -6.32 17.15
CA HIS A 174 -6.37 -5.63 17.80
C HIS A 174 -7.64 -5.68 16.97
N LEU A 175 -7.55 -5.52 15.65
CA LEU A 175 -8.71 -5.54 14.77
C LEU A 175 -9.23 -6.97 14.57
N VAL A 176 -8.33 -7.95 14.41
CA VAL A 176 -8.73 -9.38 14.35
C VAL A 176 -9.40 -9.81 15.66
N ARG A 177 -8.90 -9.34 16.81
CA ARG A 177 -9.56 -9.57 18.09
C ARG A 177 -10.92 -8.88 18.16
N PHE A 178 -11.03 -7.63 17.70
CA PHE A 178 -12.30 -6.92 17.60
C PHE A 178 -13.31 -7.71 16.78
N PHE A 179 -12.96 -8.24 15.62
CA PHE A 179 -13.86 -9.07 14.82
C PHE A 179 -14.30 -10.33 15.58
N ARG A 180 -13.38 -11.02 16.24
CA ARG A 180 -13.67 -12.24 16.99
C ARG A 180 -14.57 -11.98 18.20
N ASP A 181 -14.29 -10.92 18.96
CA ASP A 181 -14.92 -10.65 20.24
C ASP A 181 -16.23 -9.87 20.08
N THR A 182 -16.33 -8.99 19.08
CA THR A 182 -17.47 -8.07 18.91
C THR A 182 -18.46 -8.57 17.87
N ILE A 183 -17.99 -9.24 16.83
CA ILE A 183 -18.84 -9.73 15.74
C ILE A 183 -18.84 -11.25 15.77
N GLN A 184 -19.54 -11.82 16.77
CA GLN A 184 -19.61 -13.26 16.94
C GLN A 184 -20.19 -13.96 15.72
N GLY A 185 -19.55 -15.07 15.30
CA GLY A 185 -20.01 -15.89 14.18
C GLY A 185 -19.61 -15.41 12.80
N VAL A 186 -18.88 -14.29 12.67
CA VAL A 186 -18.38 -13.80 11.37
C VAL A 186 -17.10 -14.52 10.99
N GLN A 187 -17.06 -15.08 9.79
CA GLN A 187 -15.86 -15.62 9.20
C GLN A 187 -14.99 -14.48 8.69
N LEU A 188 -13.71 -14.46 9.05
CA LEU A 188 -12.72 -13.58 8.47
C LEU A 188 -11.92 -14.37 7.45
N SER A 189 -11.87 -13.86 6.21
CA SER A 189 -11.05 -14.40 5.14
C SER A 189 -10.21 -13.28 4.52
N ARG A 190 -9.33 -13.59 3.60
CA ARG A 190 -8.50 -12.58 2.92
C ARG A 190 -8.18 -12.97 1.49
N SER A 191 -7.97 -11.98 0.65
CA SER A 191 -7.59 -12.16 -0.75
C SER A 191 -6.30 -12.96 -0.90
N ARG A 192 -6.19 -13.72 -1.97
CA ARG A 192 -4.98 -14.43 -2.34
C ARG A 192 -3.94 -13.45 -2.88
N PRO A 193 -2.65 -13.62 -2.59
CA PRO A 193 -1.59 -12.77 -3.13
C PRO A 193 -1.62 -12.76 -4.66
N TYR A 194 -1.48 -11.58 -5.24
CA TYR A 194 -1.44 -11.36 -6.70
C TYR A 194 -2.72 -11.73 -7.46
N CYS A 195 -3.84 -12.03 -6.79
CA CYS A 195 -5.13 -12.33 -7.40
C CYS A 195 -6.04 -11.09 -7.36
N LYS A 196 -5.87 -10.18 -8.34
CA LYS A 196 -6.61 -8.92 -8.42
C LYS A 196 -8.14 -9.07 -8.46
N ASN A 197 -8.63 -10.22 -8.89
CA ASN A 197 -10.07 -10.47 -9.03
C ASN A 197 -10.76 -10.94 -7.73
N ASP A 198 -10.01 -11.08 -6.64
CA ASP A 198 -10.58 -11.58 -5.38
C ASP A 198 -11.44 -10.50 -4.67
N ASN A 199 -11.22 -9.20 -4.95
CA ASN A 199 -11.95 -8.04 -4.41
C ASN A 199 -12.55 -7.15 -5.51
N ARG A 200 -12.98 -7.72 -6.63
CA ARG A 200 -13.40 -6.97 -7.81
C ARG A 200 -14.62 -6.08 -7.61
N ASN A 201 -15.60 -6.54 -6.79
CA ASN A 201 -16.84 -5.81 -6.58
C ASN A 201 -16.56 -4.52 -5.81
N VAL A 202 -15.77 -4.60 -4.73
CA VAL A 202 -15.39 -3.42 -3.95
C VAL A 202 -14.50 -2.48 -4.75
N GLU A 203 -13.55 -2.98 -5.53
CA GLU A 203 -12.71 -2.15 -6.40
C GLU A 203 -13.54 -1.38 -7.44
N GLN A 204 -14.49 -2.04 -8.10
CA GLN A 204 -15.41 -1.39 -9.04
C GLN A 204 -16.25 -0.31 -8.35
N LYS A 205 -16.79 -0.60 -7.18
CA LYS A 205 -17.63 0.33 -6.41
C LYS A 205 -16.81 1.48 -5.83
N ASN A 206 -15.55 1.28 -5.47
CA ASN A 206 -14.64 2.35 -5.09
C ASN A 206 -14.52 3.41 -6.20
N ALA A 207 -14.43 2.99 -7.45
CA ALA A 207 -14.38 3.89 -8.58
C ALA A 207 -15.71 4.63 -8.79
N THR A 208 -16.84 3.92 -8.77
CA THR A 208 -18.15 4.46 -9.17
C THR A 208 -18.89 5.17 -8.03
N LEU A 209 -18.71 4.75 -6.76
CA LEU A 209 -19.43 5.31 -5.62
C LEU A 209 -18.61 6.26 -4.74
N VAL A 210 -17.29 6.25 -4.88
CA VAL A 210 -16.42 7.11 -4.07
C VAL A 210 -15.61 8.05 -4.97
N ARG A 211 -14.74 7.51 -5.82
CA ARG A 211 -13.86 8.32 -6.67
C ARG A 211 -14.60 9.21 -7.65
N ALA A 212 -15.69 8.71 -8.25
CA ALA A 212 -16.49 9.48 -9.19
C ALA A 212 -17.11 10.75 -8.58
N TYR A 213 -17.40 10.74 -7.27
CA TYR A 213 -18.00 11.87 -6.56
C TYR A 213 -16.97 12.73 -5.84
N LEU A 214 -15.94 12.14 -5.24
CA LEU A 214 -14.98 12.85 -4.39
C LEU A 214 -13.68 13.19 -5.12
N GLY A 215 -13.42 12.56 -6.28
CA GLY A 215 -12.16 12.74 -7.01
C GLY A 215 -10.94 12.30 -6.19
N ASP A 216 -9.79 12.94 -6.51
CA ASP A 216 -8.50 12.66 -5.86
C ASP A 216 -8.06 13.82 -4.95
N HIS A 217 -9.01 14.54 -4.36
CA HIS A 217 -8.70 15.63 -3.44
C HIS A 217 -8.15 15.10 -2.11
N ARG A 218 -7.27 15.92 -1.51
CA ARG A 218 -6.79 15.63 -0.16
C ARG A 218 -7.84 16.04 0.87
N LEU A 219 -8.22 15.09 1.71
CA LEU A 219 -9.10 15.27 2.85
C LEU A 219 -8.35 14.77 4.10
N ASP A 220 -8.08 15.64 5.09
CA ASP A 220 -7.16 15.32 6.18
C ASP A 220 -7.55 15.93 7.54
N THR A 221 -8.80 16.36 7.67
CA THR A 221 -9.31 16.93 8.92
C THR A 221 -10.47 16.13 9.50
N ALA A 222 -10.74 16.31 10.80
CA ALA A 222 -11.93 15.78 11.45
C ALA A 222 -13.21 16.29 10.78
N ALA A 223 -13.25 17.58 10.41
CA ALA A 223 -14.38 18.17 9.72
C ALA A 223 -14.67 17.51 8.36
N HIS A 224 -13.62 17.16 7.59
CA HIS A 224 -13.78 16.38 6.36
C HIS A 224 -14.36 15.00 6.64
N THR A 225 -13.90 14.33 7.71
CA THR A 225 -14.39 13.01 8.11
C THR A 225 -15.87 13.05 8.50
N GLU A 226 -16.27 14.06 9.26
CA GLU A 226 -17.67 14.26 9.66
C GLU A 226 -18.57 14.58 8.47
N ALA A 227 -18.14 15.46 7.58
CA ALA A 227 -18.88 15.81 6.36
C ALA A 227 -19.09 14.58 5.46
N LEU A 228 -18.07 13.74 5.29
CA LEU A 228 -18.20 12.49 4.53
C LEU A 228 -19.13 11.50 5.20
N ASN A 229 -19.03 11.33 6.52
CA ASN A 229 -19.94 10.44 7.24
C ASN A 229 -21.39 10.94 7.18
N HIS A 230 -21.61 12.25 7.23
CA HIS A 230 -22.93 12.84 7.02
C HIS A 230 -23.47 12.54 5.61
N LEU A 231 -22.63 12.73 4.59
CA LEU A 231 -22.97 12.38 3.20
C LEU A 231 -23.32 10.89 3.06
N TYR A 232 -22.49 10.00 3.60
CA TYR A 232 -22.71 8.55 3.51
C TYR A 232 -23.98 8.10 4.23
N ASN A 233 -24.35 8.76 5.31
CA ASN A 233 -25.62 8.48 6.01
C ASN A 233 -26.87 8.93 5.22
N GLN A 234 -26.71 9.81 4.22
CA GLN A 234 -27.81 10.30 3.40
C GLN A 234 -27.91 9.61 2.03
N MET A 235 -26.90 8.84 1.63
CA MET A 235 -26.86 8.24 0.30
C MET A 235 -27.74 6.98 0.14
N TRP A 236 -28.39 6.51 1.21
CA TRP A 236 -29.31 5.36 1.22
C TRP A 236 -30.52 5.60 2.13
#